data_5e0429fbae50f76c7a07c2ffeba9bc56
#
_entry.id   5e0429fbae50f76c7a07c2ffeba9bc56
#
_cell.length_a   1.000
_cell.length_b   1.000
_cell.length_c   1.000
_cell.angle_alpha   90.00
_cell.angle_beta   90.00
_cell.angle_gamma   90.00
#
_symmetry.space_group_name_H-M   'P 1'
#
loop_
_entity.id
_entity.type
_entity.pdbx_description
1 polymer ?
#
loop_
_entity_poly.entity_id
_entity_poly.type
_entity_poly.pdbx_seq_one_letter_code
_entity_poly.pdbx_strand_id
1 'polypeptide(L)'
;SGLTSLTLPAGNTEIGNEAFKGCSGLTSLTLPAGNIEIGFGTFSGCSGLTSLNLPAGITSLTLPTGISTGVDKGPFNGCSGLTSIYVYAEKVPKIGINHILDINVFEGIDAKKCTLYVPMGTYSDYWLSGFGDYFENIVEFDATGIDKTTTSTEVEEVTRYSVNGQRLYAPTKGLNIVKYSDGSVKKVTVR
;
A
#
# COMPACT_ATOMS: atom_id res chain seq x y z
N SER A 1 -15.92 -8.62 17.22
CA SER A 1 -15.16 -9.89 17.11
C SER A 1 -13.80 -9.70 17.77
N GLY A 2 -13.31 -10.75 18.47
CA GLY A 2 -12.04 -10.69 19.23
C GLY A 2 -10.77 -10.94 18.39
N LEU A 3 -10.85 -11.02 17.06
CA LEU A 3 -9.69 -11.24 16.19
C LEU A 3 -8.84 -9.97 16.13
N THR A 4 -7.60 -10.06 16.60
CA THR A 4 -6.65 -8.94 16.64
C THR A 4 -5.49 -9.10 15.65
N SER A 5 -5.22 -10.34 15.23
CA SER A 5 -4.19 -10.66 14.23
C SER A 5 -4.67 -11.78 13.31
N LEU A 6 -4.14 -11.82 12.10
CA LEU A 6 -4.45 -12.83 11.09
C LEU A 6 -3.18 -13.19 10.34
N THR A 7 -2.89 -14.49 10.27
CA THR A 7 -1.81 -15.05 9.43
C THR A 7 -2.44 -15.99 8.41
N LEU A 8 -2.12 -15.77 7.15
CA LEU A 8 -2.60 -16.55 6.02
C LEU A 8 -1.46 -17.41 5.45
N PRO A 9 -1.74 -18.63 4.96
CA PRO A 9 -0.73 -19.51 4.39
C PRO A 9 -0.16 -18.93 3.08
N ALA A 10 1.12 -19.18 2.81
CA ALA A 10 1.75 -18.80 1.55
C ALA A 10 1.28 -19.68 0.38
N GLY A 11 1.35 -19.13 -0.83
CA GLY A 11 1.01 -19.81 -2.09
C GLY A 11 -0.09 -19.11 -2.87
N ASN A 12 -0.77 -19.84 -3.76
CA ASN A 12 -1.98 -19.33 -4.40
C ASN A 12 -3.12 -19.38 -3.39
N THR A 13 -3.52 -18.22 -2.89
CA THR A 13 -4.49 -18.11 -1.81
C THR A 13 -5.76 -17.44 -2.33
N GLU A 14 -6.87 -18.12 -2.13
CA GLU A 14 -8.21 -17.58 -2.35
C GLU A 14 -8.85 -17.28 -0.99
N ILE A 15 -9.31 -16.04 -0.80
CA ILE A 15 -9.98 -15.60 0.41
C ILE A 15 -11.41 -15.27 0.02
N GLY A 16 -12.35 -16.04 0.58
CA GLY A 16 -13.77 -15.95 0.22
C GLY A 16 -14.41 -14.60 0.53
N ASN A 17 -15.57 -14.35 -0.11
CA ASN A 17 -16.36 -13.17 0.13
C ASN A 17 -16.71 -13.02 1.61
N GLU A 18 -16.59 -11.79 2.13
CA GLU A 18 -16.94 -11.43 3.51
C GLU A 18 -16.27 -12.27 4.62
N ALA A 19 -15.19 -13.04 4.32
CA ALA A 19 -14.60 -14.01 5.25
C ALA A 19 -14.17 -13.38 6.60
N PHE A 20 -13.74 -12.14 6.61
CA PHE A 20 -13.32 -11.40 7.81
C PHE A 20 -14.10 -10.12 8.03
N LYS A 21 -15.31 -10.04 7.48
CA LYS A 21 -16.19 -8.86 7.61
C LYS A 21 -16.43 -8.50 9.08
N GLY A 22 -16.31 -7.23 9.40
CA GLY A 22 -16.54 -6.70 10.74
C GLY A 22 -15.51 -7.09 11.80
N CYS A 23 -14.33 -7.57 11.40
CA CYS A 23 -13.23 -7.84 12.33
C CYS A 23 -12.58 -6.53 12.80
N SER A 24 -13.34 -5.72 13.54
CA SER A 24 -12.92 -4.38 13.99
C SER A 24 -11.72 -4.37 14.96
N GLY A 25 -11.38 -5.51 15.57
CA GLY A 25 -10.20 -5.67 16.41
C GLY A 25 -8.91 -5.89 15.64
N LEU A 26 -8.97 -6.21 14.33
CA LEU A 26 -7.79 -6.44 13.51
C LEU A 26 -7.09 -5.11 13.22
N THR A 27 -5.84 -4.97 13.66
CA THR A 27 -5.09 -3.71 13.56
C THR A 27 -4.08 -3.70 12.40
N SER A 28 -3.55 -4.86 12.06
CA SER A 28 -2.60 -5.03 10.96
C SER A 28 -2.90 -6.32 10.21
N LEU A 29 -2.74 -6.30 8.90
CA LEU A 29 -2.89 -7.46 8.03
C LEU A 29 -1.65 -7.60 7.15
N THR A 30 -1.08 -8.79 7.12
CA THR A 30 -0.05 -9.16 6.15
C THR A 30 -0.62 -10.23 5.23
N LEU A 31 -0.68 -9.93 3.94
CA LEU A 31 -1.06 -10.90 2.92
C LEU A 31 0.11 -11.86 2.65
N PRO A 32 -0.15 -13.10 2.25
CA PRO A 32 0.91 -14.05 1.92
C PRO A 32 1.58 -13.72 0.57
N ALA A 33 2.75 -14.30 0.32
CA ALA A 33 3.39 -14.25 -0.98
C ALA A 33 2.62 -15.11 -2.01
N GLY A 34 2.74 -14.75 -3.28
CA GLY A 34 2.12 -15.48 -4.40
C GLY A 34 0.96 -14.73 -5.06
N ASN A 35 0.09 -15.49 -5.71
CA ASN A 35 -1.15 -14.96 -6.30
C ASN A 35 -2.27 -14.98 -5.27
N ILE A 36 -2.86 -13.83 -5.02
CA ILE A 36 -3.94 -13.70 -4.05
C ILE A 36 -5.22 -13.30 -4.79
N GLU A 37 -6.25 -14.12 -4.64
CA GLU A 37 -7.62 -13.73 -4.99
C GLU A 37 -8.37 -13.39 -3.70
N ILE A 38 -8.87 -12.16 -3.63
CA ILE A 38 -9.53 -11.65 -2.44
C ILE A 38 -10.98 -11.34 -2.76
N GLY A 39 -11.88 -11.99 -2.05
CA GLY A 39 -13.31 -11.88 -2.27
C GLY A 39 -13.89 -10.50 -1.98
N PHE A 40 -15.07 -10.24 -2.50
CA PHE A 40 -15.81 -9.00 -2.23
C PHE A 40 -16.10 -8.85 -0.73
N GLY A 41 -15.87 -7.65 -0.21
CA GLY A 41 -16.15 -7.34 1.19
C GLY A 41 -15.37 -8.16 2.21
N THR A 42 -14.31 -8.87 1.83
CA THR A 42 -13.55 -9.79 2.71
C THR A 42 -13.21 -9.14 4.05
N PHE A 43 -12.71 -7.93 4.05
CA PHE A 43 -12.35 -7.14 5.24
C PHE A 43 -13.29 -5.95 5.46
N SER A 44 -14.48 -5.98 4.87
CA SER A 44 -15.45 -4.88 5.00
C SER A 44 -15.76 -4.60 6.46
N GLY A 45 -15.67 -3.33 6.86
CA GLY A 45 -15.92 -2.89 8.23
C GLY A 45 -14.85 -3.28 9.25
N CYS A 46 -13.65 -3.68 8.82
CA CYS A 46 -12.48 -3.82 9.70
C CYS A 46 -11.95 -2.44 10.09
N SER A 47 -12.73 -1.69 10.87
CA SER A 47 -12.45 -0.28 11.18
C SER A 47 -11.19 -0.05 12.02
N GLY A 48 -10.70 -1.08 12.71
CA GLY A 48 -9.44 -1.05 13.47
C GLY A 48 -8.20 -1.27 12.61
N LEU A 49 -8.35 -1.71 11.35
CA LEU A 49 -7.21 -1.98 10.48
C LEU A 49 -6.52 -0.67 10.08
N THR A 50 -5.28 -0.49 10.53
CA THR A 50 -4.48 0.72 10.28
C THR A 50 -3.39 0.50 9.23
N SER A 51 -2.91 -0.73 9.06
CA SER A 51 -1.87 -1.07 8.10
C SER A 51 -2.14 -2.37 7.35
N LEU A 52 -1.78 -2.37 6.07
CA LEU A 52 -1.80 -3.53 5.17
C LEU A 52 -0.39 -3.74 4.61
N ASN A 53 0.13 -4.97 4.73
CA ASN A 53 1.45 -5.34 4.23
C ASN A 53 1.32 -6.33 3.07
N LEU A 54 1.92 -5.99 1.93
CA LEU A 54 2.06 -6.82 0.73
C LEU A 54 3.52 -7.27 0.64
N PRO A 55 3.84 -8.57 0.88
CA PRO A 55 5.20 -9.04 1.01
C PRO A 55 5.96 -9.01 -0.33
N ALA A 56 7.30 -9.11 -0.27
CA ALA A 56 8.18 -9.07 -1.45
C ALA A 56 7.83 -10.11 -2.52
N GLY A 57 7.31 -11.26 -2.12
CA GLY A 57 6.93 -12.34 -3.02
C GLY A 57 5.50 -12.27 -3.57
N ILE A 58 4.74 -11.18 -3.32
CA ILE A 58 3.40 -11.04 -3.91
C ILE A 58 3.53 -10.79 -5.42
N THR A 59 2.75 -11.52 -6.21
CA THR A 59 2.79 -11.40 -7.68
C THR A 59 1.50 -10.85 -8.26
N SER A 60 0.38 -11.09 -7.58
CA SER A 60 -0.90 -10.49 -7.96
C SER A 60 -1.85 -10.39 -6.76
N LEU A 61 -2.71 -9.39 -6.81
CA LEU A 61 -3.84 -9.23 -5.92
C LEU A 61 -5.08 -8.93 -6.77
N THR A 62 -5.97 -9.90 -6.86
CA THR A 62 -7.09 -9.88 -7.80
C THR A 62 -8.43 -10.08 -7.09
N LEU A 63 -9.50 -9.67 -7.78
CA LEU A 63 -10.88 -9.95 -7.37
C LEU A 63 -11.40 -11.17 -8.12
N PRO A 64 -12.39 -11.90 -7.59
CA PRO A 64 -13.09 -12.94 -8.32
C PRO A 64 -13.70 -12.38 -9.61
N THR A 65 -13.70 -13.20 -10.67
CA THR A 65 -14.23 -12.81 -12.00
C THR A 65 -15.76 -12.83 -12.07
N GLY A 66 -16.41 -13.45 -11.07
CA GLY A 66 -17.86 -13.56 -11.02
C GLY A 66 -18.57 -12.36 -10.38
N ILE A 67 -19.90 -12.34 -10.46
CA ILE A 67 -20.77 -11.44 -9.67
C ILE A 67 -21.11 -12.13 -8.36
N SER A 68 -20.96 -11.44 -7.25
CA SER A 68 -21.48 -11.90 -5.96
C SER A 68 -22.86 -11.27 -5.74
N THR A 69 -23.88 -12.10 -5.67
CA THR A 69 -25.23 -11.61 -5.38
C THR A 69 -25.28 -11.01 -3.97
N GLY A 70 -25.35 -9.69 -3.90
CA GLY A 70 -25.56 -8.94 -2.66
C GLY A 70 -24.31 -8.34 -2.00
N VAL A 71 -23.12 -8.46 -2.60
CA VAL A 71 -21.89 -7.86 -2.08
C VAL A 71 -21.15 -7.15 -3.21
N ASP A 72 -21.59 -5.94 -3.52
CA ASP A 72 -20.98 -5.11 -4.59
C ASP A 72 -20.02 -4.10 -3.98
N LYS A 73 -19.05 -4.58 -3.18
CA LYS A 73 -18.11 -3.71 -2.48
C LYS A 73 -16.71 -4.29 -2.51
N GLY A 74 -15.73 -3.42 -2.68
CA GLY A 74 -14.32 -3.78 -2.60
C GLY A 74 -13.96 -4.48 -1.28
N PRO A 75 -12.88 -5.26 -1.29
CA PRO A 75 -12.46 -6.06 -0.13
C PRO A 75 -12.26 -5.26 1.15
N PHE A 76 -11.80 -4.03 1.04
CA PHE A 76 -11.46 -3.14 2.15
C PHE A 76 -12.51 -2.05 2.41
N ASN A 77 -13.72 -2.21 1.88
CA ASN A 77 -14.77 -1.22 2.09
C ASN A 77 -15.05 -1.02 3.59
N GLY A 78 -15.05 0.24 4.04
CA GLY A 78 -15.27 0.57 5.45
C GLY A 78 -14.10 0.26 6.39
N CYS A 79 -12.90 0.00 5.86
CA CYS A 79 -11.64 0.01 6.61
C CYS A 79 -11.22 1.44 6.91
N SER A 80 -12.02 2.18 7.67
CA SER A 80 -11.85 3.62 7.89
C SER A 80 -10.58 4.01 8.64
N GLY A 81 -9.97 3.04 9.34
CA GLY A 81 -8.70 3.21 10.03
C GLY A 81 -7.46 3.04 9.15
N LEU A 82 -7.60 2.56 7.89
CA LEU A 82 -6.45 2.21 7.05
C LEU A 82 -5.75 3.48 6.56
N THR A 83 -4.55 3.71 7.08
CA THR A 83 -3.71 4.88 6.77
C THR A 83 -2.42 4.53 6.06
N SER A 84 -2.04 3.25 6.05
CA SER A 84 -0.75 2.80 5.50
C SER A 84 -0.88 1.47 4.77
N ILE A 85 -0.37 1.42 3.54
CA ILE A 85 -0.17 0.17 2.79
C ILE A 85 1.30 0.06 2.46
N TYR A 86 1.95 -1.00 2.91
CA TYR A 86 3.36 -1.28 2.64
C TYR A 86 3.46 -2.37 1.59
N VAL A 87 4.10 -2.08 0.47
CA VAL A 87 4.40 -3.04 -0.59
C VAL A 87 5.90 -3.30 -0.58
N TYR A 88 6.30 -4.54 -0.34
CA TYR A 88 7.71 -4.94 -0.29
C TYR A 88 8.20 -5.52 -1.63
N ALA A 89 7.33 -5.65 -2.62
CA ALA A 89 7.67 -6.18 -3.93
C ALA A 89 8.38 -5.12 -4.80
N GLU A 90 9.59 -5.43 -5.28
CA GLU A 90 10.31 -4.58 -6.25
C GLU A 90 9.63 -4.56 -7.62
N LYS A 91 9.02 -5.70 -8.01
CA LYS A 91 8.18 -5.77 -9.20
C LYS A 91 6.73 -5.49 -8.82
N VAL A 92 6.13 -4.53 -9.50
CA VAL A 92 4.74 -4.15 -9.26
C VAL A 92 3.83 -5.38 -9.42
N PRO A 93 3.08 -5.76 -8.37
CA PRO A 93 2.14 -6.86 -8.48
C PRO A 93 0.97 -6.48 -9.39
N LYS A 94 0.39 -7.47 -10.06
CA LYS A 94 -0.82 -7.25 -10.86
C LYS A 94 -1.99 -6.96 -9.92
N ILE A 95 -2.67 -5.85 -10.16
CA ILE A 95 -3.89 -5.48 -9.46
C ILE A 95 -5.09 -5.81 -10.32
N GLY A 96 -5.99 -6.61 -9.79
CA GLY A 96 -7.19 -7.01 -10.50
C GLY A 96 -8.33 -5.99 -10.36
N ILE A 97 -9.05 -5.82 -11.45
CA ILE A 97 -10.31 -5.08 -11.50
C ILE A 97 -11.39 -6.07 -11.90
N ASN A 98 -12.52 -6.06 -11.21
CA ASN A 98 -13.71 -6.75 -11.69
C ASN A 98 -14.42 -5.82 -12.69
N HIS A 99 -14.23 -6.07 -13.98
CA HIS A 99 -14.79 -5.25 -15.06
C HIS A 99 -16.32 -5.31 -15.18
N ILE A 100 -16.97 -6.30 -14.55
CA ILE A 100 -18.43 -6.41 -14.57
C ILE A 100 -19.04 -5.40 -13.59
N LEU A 101 -18.38 -5.22 -12.43
CA LEU A 101 -18.85 -4.34 -11.35
C LEU A 101 -18.11 -3.01 -11.29
N ASP A 102 -17.05 -2.85 -12.12
CA ASP A 102 -16.13 -1.71 -12.08
C ASP A 102 -15.53 -1.48 -10.68
N ILE A 103 -15.24 -2.57 -10.00
CA ILE A 103 -14.68 -2.58 -8.64
C ILE A 103 -13.21 -3.01 -8.70
N ASN A 104 -12.33 -2.25 -8.07
CA ASN A 104 -10.93 -2.63 -7.89
C ASN A 104 -10.66 -3.12 -6.47
N VAL A 105 -9.49 -3.73 -6.27
CA VAL A 105 -9.08 -4.30 -4.98
C VAL A 105 -9.03 -3.24 -3.85
N PHE A 106 -8.74 -2.00 -4.18
CA PHE A 106 -8.62 -0.89 -3.22
C PHE A 106 -9.89 -0.06 -3.07
N GLU A 107 -10.97 -0.52 -3.70
CA GLU A 107 -12.29 0.12 -3.56
C GLU A 107 -12.69 0.28 -2.09
N GLY A 108 -13.07 1.51 -1.72
CA GLY A 108 -13.52 1.84 -0.37
C GLY A 108 -12.42 2.25 0.61
N ILE A 109 -11.16 2.32 0.15
CA ILE A 109 -10.06 2.94 0.90
C ILE A 109 -10.10 4.46 0.69
N ASP A 110 -9.92 5.24 1.75
CA ASP A 110 -9.78 6.69 1.64
C ASP A 110 -8.36 7.04 1.12
N ALA A 111 -8.24 7.21 -0.19
CA ALA A 111 -6.98 7.46 -0.88
C ALA A 111 -6.27 8.75 -0.41
N LYS A 112 -7.00 9.71 0.14
CA LYS A 112 -6.43 10.97 0.67
C LYS A 112 -5.76 10.78 2.02
N LYS A 113 -6.23 9.81 2.81
CA LYS A 113 -5.70 9.49 4.13
C LYS A 113 -4.70 8.34 4.11
N CYS A 114 -4.77 7.48 3.10
CA CYS A 114 -3.93 6.30 3.00
C CYS A 114 -2.66 6.61 2.22
N THR A 115 -1.51 6.29 2.79
CA THR A 115 -0.21 6.38 2.13
C THR A 115 0.21 4.99 1.64
N LEU A 116 0.56 4.91 0.36
CA LEU A 116 1.17 3.73 -0.23
C LEU A 116 2.70 3.83 -0.09
N TYR A 117 3.30 2.90 0.63
CA TYR A 117 4.74 2.78 0.76
C TYR A 117 5.25 1.73 -0.21
N VAL A 118 6.20 2.11 -1.08
CA VAL A 118 6.79 1.25 -2.12
C VAL A 118 8.30 1.16 -1.95
N PRO A 119 8.97 0.10 -2.45
CA PRO A 119 10.43 -0.03 -2.35
C PRO A 119 11.14 1.14 -3.03
N MET A 120 12.31 1.50 -2.49
CA MET A 120 13.14 2.57 -3.02
C MET A 120 13.51 2.32 -4.49
N GLY A 121 13.37 3.35 -5.32
CA GLY A 121 13.64 3.30 -6.77
C GLY A 121 12.48 2.81 -7.62
N THR A 122 11.34 2.44 -7.02
CA THR A 122 10.19 1.87 -7.74
C THR A 122 9.00 2.82 -7.89
N TYR A 123 9.09 4.05 -7.38
CA TYR A 123 7.99 5.03 -7.41
C TYR A 123 7.32 5.13 -8.79
N SER A 124 8.14 5.33 -9.84
CA SER A 124 7.60 5.51 -11.20
C SER A 124 6.86 4.29 -11.72
N ASP A 125 7.35 3.09 -11.38
CA ASP A 125 6.74 1.84 -11.80
C ASP A 125 5.38 1.64 -11.15
N TYR A 126 5.29 1.95 -9.84
CA TYR A 126 4.02 1.89 -9.11
C TYR A 126 3.04 2.97 -9.59
N TRP A 127 3.51 4.20 -9.80
CA TRP A 127 2.67 5.29 -10.30
C TRP A 127 2.05 4.95 -11.67
N LEU A 128 2.87 4.48 -12.61
CA LEU A 128 2.43 4.19 -13.99
C LEU A 128 1.62 2.91 -14.12
N SER A 129 1.65 2.03 -13.14
CA SER A 129 0.95 0.73 -13.18
C SER A 129 -0.50 0.78 -12.71
N GLY A 130 -1.05 1.98 -12.46
CA GLY A 130 -2.42 2.19 -12.01
C GLY A 130 -2.57 2.38 -10.49
N PHE A 131 -1.52 2.18 -9.69
CA PHE A 131 -1.58 2.55 -8.27
C PHE A 131 -1.72 4.07 -8.09
N GLY A 132 -1.12 4.87 -9.00
CA GLY A 132 -1.23 6.33 -8.98
C GLY A 132 -2.64 6.84 -9.23
N ASP A 133 -3.50 6.04 -9.84
CA ASP A 133 -4.92 6.38 -10.04
C ASP A 133 -5.73 6.29 -8.74
N TYR A 134 -5.25 5.49 -7.77
CA TYR A 134 -5.94 5.25 -6.50
C TYR A 134 -5.33 5.97 -5.32
N PHE A 135 -4.00 6.17 -5.31
CA PHE A 135 -3.28 6.74 -4.16
C PHE A 135 -2.68 8.10 -4.49
N GLU A 136 -3.14 9.13 -3.81
CA GLU A 136 -2.57 10.49 -3.92
C GLU A 136 -1.19 10.58 -3.23
N ASN A 137 -0.93 9.70 -2.24
CA ASN A 137 0.30 9.69 -1.46
C ASN A 137 1.05 8.38 -1.67
N ILE A 138 2.08 8.39 -2.53
CA ILE A 138 3.01 7.28 -2.72
C ILE A 138 4.38 7.71 -2.20
N VAL A 139 4.98 6.92 -1.31
CA VAL A 139 6.26 7.22 -0.65
C VAL A 139 7.19 6.01 -0.77
N GLU A 140 8.42 6.25 -1.19
CA GLU A 140 9.44 5.20 -1.21
C GLU A 140 10.01 4.96 0.18
N PHE A 141 10.24 3.68 0.52
CA PHE A 141 10.88 3.28 1.77
C PHE A 141 11.94 2.19 1.53
N ASP A 142 12.84 2.03 2.47
CA ASP A 142 13.82 0.95 2.45
C ASP A 142 13.13 -0.38 2.86
N ALA A 143 12.79 -1.18 1.86
CA ALA A 143 12.10 -2.46 2.06
C ALA A 143 13.03 -3.59 2.52
N THR A 144 14.35 -3.36 2.59
CA THR A 144 15.33 -4.41 2.94
C THR A 144 15.39 -4.70 4.44
N GLY A 145 14.85 -3.79 5.26
CA GLY A 145 14.89 -3.91 6.72
C GLY A 145 16.30 -3.83 7.30
N ILE A 146 17.30 -3.52 6.48
CA ILE A 146 18.67 -3.28 6.92
C ILE A 146 18.74 -1.81 7.29
N ASP A 147 18.53 -1.51 8.57
CA ASP A 147 19.01 -0.26 9.13
C ASP A 147 20.50 -0.15 8.81
N LYS A 148 20.83 0.62 7.79
CA LYS A 148 22.21 1.06 7.62
C LYS A 148 22.52 1.95 8.82
N THR A 149 23.05 1.34 9.86
CA THR A 149 23.71 2.05 10.95
C THR A 149 24.95 2.70 10.35
N THR A 150 24.75 3.80 9.65
CA THR A 150 25.85 4.67 9.23
C THR A 150 26.27 5.46 10.46
N THR A 151 27.37 5.07 11.06
CA THR A 151 28.15 5.88 11.99
C THR A 151 28.82 7.03 11.24
N SER A 152 28.06 7.90 10.60
CA SER A 152 28.57 9.16 10.10
C SER A 152 27.81 10.32 10.75
N THR A 153 28.52 11.23 11.36
CA THR A 153 28.02 12.40 12.05
C THR A 153 27.45 13.47 11.12
N GLU A 154 27.48 13.26 9.81
CA GLU A 154 26.90 14.17 8.82
C GLU A 154 25.73 13.50 8.12
N VAL A 155 24.56 14.12 8.26
CA VAL A 155 23.31 13.69 7.61
C VAL A 155 23.25 14.35 6.24
N GLU A 156 23.50 13.57 5.18
CA GLU A 156 23.49 14.05 3.81
C GLU A 156 22.14 13.86 3.14
N GLU A 157 21.80 14.79 2.24
CA GLU A 157 20.63 14.64 1.37
C GLU A 157 20.90 13.54 0.34
N VAL A 158 20.05 12.51 0.35
CA VAL A 158 20.13 11.36 -0.57
C VAL A 158 19.26 11.57 -1.79
N THR A 159 18.03 12.02 -1.60
CA THR A 159 17.07 12.24 -2.68
C THR A 159 16.11 13.37 -2.37
N ARG A 160 15.58 13.97 -3.41
CA ARG A 160 14.62 15.07 -3.34
C ARG A 160 13.46 14.83 -4.30
N TYR A 161 12.27 15.19 -3.87
CA TYR A 161 11.02 15.06 -4.65
C TYR A 161 10.22 16.35 -4.60
N SER A 162 9.45 16.62 -5.66
CA SER A 162 8.39 17.62 -5.65
C SER A 162 7.21 17.15 -4.77
N VAL A 163 6.30 18.06 -4.49
CA VAL A 163 5.04 17.72 -3.78
C VAL A 163 4.17 16.71 -4.53
N ASN A 164 4.38 16.58 -5.84
CA ASN A 164 3.67 15.63 -6.69
C ASN A 164 4.45 14.29 -6.82
N GLY A 165 5.46 14.08 -5.97
CA GLY A 165 6.24 12.84 -5.94
C GLY A 165 7.27 12.69 -7.06
N GLN A 166 7.44 13.67 -7.94
CA GLN A 166 8.44 13.63 -9.01
C GLN A 166 9.85 13.81 -8.42
N ARG A 167 10.77 12.90 -8.75
CA ARG A 167 12.17 13.02 -8.33
C ARG A 167 12.82 14.29 -8.90
N LEU A 168 13.47 15.03 -8.04
CA LEU A 168 14.20 16.25 -8.40
C LEU A 168 15.70 15.99 -8.27
N TYR A 169 16.45 16.38 -9.28
CA TYR A 169 17.91 16.26 -9.30
C TYR A 169 18.61 17.52 -8.75
N ALA A 170 17.83 18.56 -8.46
CA ALA A 170 18.29 19.79 -7.83
C ALA A 170 17.13 20.43 -7.05
N PRO A 171 17.41 21.31 -6.08
CA PRO A 171 16.37 22.08 -5.40
C PRO A 171 15.56 22.91 -6.41
N THR A 172 14.25 22.76 -6.38
CA THR A 172 13.34 23.57 -7.20
C THR A 172 12.48 24.48 -6.33
N LYS A 173 12.17 25.65 -6.86
CA LYS A 173 11.34 26.64 -6.13
C LYS A 173 10.04 26.02 -5.66
N GLY A 174 9.69 26.26 -4.40
CA GLY A 174 8.50 25.73 -3.76
C GLY A 174 8.82 24.67 -2.71
N LEU A 175 7.80 23.88 -2.35
CA LEU A 175 7.94 22.84 -1.34
C LEU A 175 8.56 21.58 -1.96
N ASN A 176 9.68 21.14 -1.39
CA ASN A 176 10.36 19.90 -1.77
C ASN A 176 10.31 18.90 -0.60
N ILE A 177 10.25 17.62 -0.91
CA ILE A 177 10.37 16.53 0.06
C ILE A 177 11.78 15.98 -0.08
N VAL A 178 12.56 16.05 0.99
CA VAL A 178 13.98 15.65 1.00
C VAL A 178 14.15 14.46 1.92
N LYS A 179 14.77 13.40 1.39
CA LYS A 179 15.20 12.24 2.16
C LYS A 179 16.69 12.35 2.46
N TYR A 180 17.07 12.06 3.69
CA TYR A 180 18.43 12.11 4.19
C TYR A 180 19.02 10.71 4.41
N SER A 181 20.34 10.64 4.54
CA SER A 181 21.09 9.39 4.74
C SER A 181 20.75 8.65 6.02
N ASP A 182 20.22 9.34 7.02
CA ASP A 182 19.70 8.76 8.28
C ASP A 182 18.27 8.18 8.15
N GLY A 183 17.72 8.17 6.93
CA GLY A 183 16.35 7.73 6.66
C GLY A 183 15.28 8.76 6.95
N SER A 184 15.63 9.91 7.55
CA SER A 184 14.65 10.96 7.83
C SER A 184 14.15 11.63 6.55
N VAL A 185 12.89 12.07 6.57
CA VAL A 185 12.26 12.80 5.47
C VAL A 185 11.79 14.16 5.99
N LYS A 186 12.17 15.22 5.32
CA LYS A 186 11.79 16.59 5.68
C LYS A 186 11.14 17.33 4.51
N LYS A 187 10.16 18.16 4.82
CA LYS A 187 9.62 19.14 3.88
C LYS A 187 10.50 20.39 3.91
N VAL A 188 11.09 20.73 2.77
CA VAL A 188 12.00 21.90 2.64
C VAL A 188 11.41 22.88 1.65
N THR A 189 11.20 24.11 2.07
CA THR A 189 10.77 25.19 1.16
C THR A 189 11.99 25.84 0.53
N VAL A 190 12.06 25.79 -0.80
CA VAL A 190 13.09 26.48 -1.61
C VAL A 190 12.49 27.79 -2.11
N ARG A 191 13.13 28.89 -1.78
CA ARG A 191 12.69 30.26 -2.14
C ARG A 191 13.22 30.71 -3.49
#